data_3be09852a7e40300c05267320bfa2f57
#
_entry.id   3be09852a7e40300c05267320bfa2f57
#
_cell.length_a   1.000
_cell.length_b   1.000
_cell.length_c   1.000
_cell.angle_alpha   90.00
_cell.angle_beta   90.00
_cell.angle_gamma   90.00
#
_symmetry.space_group_name_H-M   'P 1'
#
loop_
_entity.id
_entity.type
_entity.pdbx_description
1 polymer ?
#
loop_
_entity_poly.entity_id
_entity_poly.type
_entity_poly.pdbx_seq_one_letter_code
_entity_poly.pdbx_strand_id
1 'polypeptide(L)'
;MAVLNIFNQVKIGAAVLRLIQDPTQTMMVFRVAEVALQMKDRKALHSAVDFALEDPGFQSLVERRFLPAEPDLEALGKLPEGTLGQAFAKHMLDNNLKLNFYPDVDPNNTFNYFEKRARQVHDLWHVVCGYGID
;
A
#
# COMPACT_ATOMS: atom_id res chain seq x y z
N MET A 1 12.92 -17.65 -21.76
CA MET A 1 12.89 -16.48 -20.90
C MET A 1 12.38 -15.20 -21.58
N ALA A 2 12.66 -14.92 -22.86
CA ALA A 2 12.19 -13.69 -23.54
C ALA A 2 10.66 -13.59 -23.75
N VAL A 3 9.98 -14.70 -24.04
CA VAL A 3 8.54 -14.71 -24.35
C VAL A 3 7.67 -14.36 -23.12
N LEU A 4 8.07 -14.82 -21.94
CA LEU A 4 7.36 -14.48 -20.69
C LEU A 4 7.40 -12.97 -20.38
N ASN A 5 8.45 -12.30 -20.79
CA ASN A 5 8.65 -10.87 -20.61
C ASN A 5 7.70 -10.02 -21.49
N ILE A 6 7.48 -10.43 -22.73
CA ILE A 6 6.59 -9.71 -23.68
C ILE A 6 5.13 -9.81 -23.23
N PHE A 7 4.66 -10.99 -22.82
CA PHE A 7 3.30 -11.16 -22.31
C PHE A 7 3.01 -10.30 -21.07
N ASN A 8 3.97 -10.19 -20.16
CA ASN A 8 3.84 -9.36 -18.98
C ASN A 8 3.85 -7.86 -19.31
N GLN A 9 4.69 -7.43 -20.25
CA GLN A 9 4.70 -6.04 -20.74
C GLN A 9 3.38 -5.65 -21.40
N VAL A 10 2.79 -6.54 -22.19
CA VAL A 10 1.46 -6.32 -22.81
C VAL A 10 0.38 -6.23 -21.75
N LYS A 11 0.41 -7.08 -20.72
CA LYS A 11 -0.55 -7.03 -19.61
C LYS A 11 -0.45 -5.72 -18.81
N ILE A 12 0.76 -5.26 -18.53
CA ILE A 12 0.97 -3.96 -17.87
C ILE A 12 0.45 -2.83 -18.74
N GLY A 13 0.82 -2.81 -20.03
CA GLY A 13 0.36 -1.80 -20.98
C GLY A 13 -1.16 -1.73 -21.03
N ALA A 14 -1.83 -2.88 -21.14
CA ALA A 14 -3.29 -2.96 -21.15
C ALA A 14 -3.92 -2.51 -19.82
N ALA A 15 -3.31 -2.84 -18.68
CA ALA A 15 -3.80 -2.42 -17.36
C ALA A 15 -3.60 -0.90 -17.16
N VAL A 16 -2.48 -0.35 -17.56
CA VAL A 16 -2.22 1.11 -17.53
C VAL A 16 -3.20 1.86 -18.43
N LEU A 17 -3.44 1.39 -19.67
CA LEU A 17 -4.43 2.00 -20.55
C LEU A 17 -5.84 1.99 -19.96
N ARG A 18 -6.23 0.92 -19.29
CA ARG A 18 -7.53 0.85 -18.58
C ARG A 18 -7.61 1.83 -17.41
N LEU A 19 -6.53 2.00 -16.65
CA LEU A 19 -6.47 3.00 -15.58
C LEU A 19 -6.57 4.43 -16.11
N ILE A 20 -5.97 4.72 -17.27
CA ILE A 20 -6.09 6.03 -17.93
C ILE A 20 -7.53 6.28 -18.40
N GLN A 21 -8.22 5.24 -18.88
CA GLN A 21 -9.60 5.34 -19.34
C GLN A 21 -10.62 5.39 -18.20
N ASP A 22 -10.33 4.71 -17.11
CA ASP A 22 -11.20 4.64 -15.94
C ASP A 22 -10.34 4.53 -14.66
N PRO A 23 -9.97 5.68 -14.06
CA PRO A 23 -9.15 5.73 -12.85
C PRO A 23 -9.82 5.07 -11.62
N THR A 24 -11.14 4.86 -11.66
CA THR A 24 -11.87 4.23 -10.54
C THR A 24 -11.61 2.72 -10.43
N GLN A 25 -10.98 2.11 -11.45
CA GLN A 25 -10.62 0.70 -11.43
C GLN A 25 -9.35 0.44 -10.60
N THR A 26 -9.39 0.78 -9.33
CA THR A 26 -8.27 0.65 -8.37
C THR A 26 -7.67 -0.76 -8.33
N MET A 27 -8.46 -1.82 -8.59
CA MET A 27 -7.93 -3.18 -8.73
C MET A 27 -6.91 -3.35 -9.87
N MET A 28 -6.90 -2.47 -10.87
CA MET A 28 -5.89 -2.51 -11.94
C MET A 28 -4.54 -2.02 -11.45
N VAL A 29 -4.48 -1.12 -10.48
CA VAL A 29 -3.23 -0.68 -9.84
C VAL A 29 -2.51 -1.88 -9.23
N PHE A 30 -3.26 -2.76 -8.53
CA PHE A 30 -2.66 -3.97 -7.95
C PHE A 30 -2.17 -4.95 -9.00
N ARG A 31 -2.90 -5.12 -10.09
CA ARG A 31 -2.46 -5.97 -11.20
C ARG A 31 -1.19 -5.43 -11.84
N VAL A 32 -1.10 -4.12 -12.02
CA VAL A 32 0.12 -3.48 -12.52
C VAL A 32 1.26 -3.67 -11.54
N ALA A 33 1.02 -3.42 -10.25
CA ALA A 33 2.03 -3.59 -9.20
C ALA A 33 2.47 -5.06 -9.07
N GLU A 34 1.54 -6.00 -9.05
CA GLU A 34 1.85 -7.43 -8.97
C GLU A 34 2.69 -7.90 -10.16
N VAL A 35 2.31 -7.52 -11.39
CA VAL A 35 3.08 -7.88 -12.57
C VAL A 35 4.42 -7.14 -12.60
N ALA A 36 4.48 -5.88 -12.17
CA ALA A 36 5.74 -5.14 -12.04
C ALA A 36 6.69 -5.79 -11.04
N LEU A 37 6.18 -6.26 -9.90
CA LEU A 37 6.94 -7.00 -8.89
C LEU A 37 7.45 -8.36 -9.42
N GLN A 38 6.70 -9.00 -10.33
CA GLN A 38 7.14 -10.25 -10.97
C GLN A 38 8.15 -10.02 -12.10
N MET A 39 8.13 -8.84 -12.73
CA MET A 39 8.88 -8.60 -13.97
C MET A 39 10.32 -8.25 -13.75
N LYS A 40 10.71 -7.58 -12.69
CA LYS A 40 12.12 -7.20 -12.55
C LYS A 40 12.56 -6.60 -11.22
N ASP A 41 13.82 -6.83 -11.04
CA ASP A 41 14.71 -6.07 -10.18
C ASP A 41 14.08 -5.73 -8.82
N ARG A 42 13.80 -6.78 -8.09
CA ARG A 42 13.65 -6.67 -6.63
C ARG A 42 14.77 -5.82 -6.01
N LYS A 43 15.82 -5.50 -6.81
CA LYS A 43 16.94 -4.71 -6.38
C LYS A 43 16.54 -3.31 -5.90
N ALA A 44 15.70 -2.58 -6.65
CA ALA A 44 15.22 -1.26 -6.22
C ALA A 44 14.36 -1.37 -4.95
N LEU A 45 13.55 -2.42 -4.88
CA LEU A 45 12.68 -2.67 -3.74
C LEU A 45 13.46 -3.16 -2.51
N HIS A 46 14.48 -4.00 -2.73
CA HIS A 46 15.43 -4.38 -1.67
C HIS A 46 16.20 -3.15 -1.18
N SER A 47 16.66 -2.27 -2.08
CA SER A 47 17.32 -1.03 -1.69
C SER A 47 16.42 -0.10 -0.86
N ALA A 48 15.11 -0.06 -1.14
CA ALA A 48 14.17 0.70 -0.34
C ALA A 48 13.99 0.10 1.07
N VAL A 49 13.96 -1.23 1.17
CA VAL A 49 13.93 -1.93 2.47
C VAL A 49 15.23 -1.70 3.23
N ASP A 50 16.38 -1.82 2.56
CA ASP A 50 17.70 -1.60 3.15
C ASP A 50 17.80 -0.16 3.69
N PHE A 51 17.36 0.83 2.90
CA PHE A 51 17.30 2.22 3.33
C PHE A 51 16.37 2.42 4.55
N ALA A 52 15.19 1.81 4.55
CA ALA A 52 14.27 1.88 5.69
C ALA A 52 14.88 1.25 6.96
N LEU A 53 15.71 0.21 6.80
CA LEU A 53 16.42 -0.44 7.91
C LEU A 53 17.55 0.41 8.49
N GLU A 54 17.96 1.53 7.87
CA GLU A 54 18.87 2.49 8.48
C GLU A 54 18.24 3.24 9.65
N ASP A 55 16.89 3.30 9.71
CA ASP A 55 16.16 3.89 10.82
C ASP A 55 16.03 2.89 12.00
N PRO A 56 16.56 3.21 13.20
CA PRO A 56 16.49 2.31 14.36
C PRO A 56 15.06 2.04 14.82
N GLY A 57 14.13 2.99 14.62
CA GLY A 57 12.72 2.81 14.94
C GLY A 57 12.09 1.76 14.05
N PHE A 58 12.38 1.81 12.75
CA PHE A 58 11.89 0.80 11.80
C PHE A 58 12.54 -0.58 12.06
N GLN A 59 13.85 -0.64 12.35
CA GLN A 59 14.51 -1.89 12.76
C GLN A 59 13.77 -2.54 13.95
N SER A 60 13.49 -1.78 15.00
CA SER A 60 12.76 -2.26 16.16
C SER A 60 11.36 -2.77 15.83
N LEU A 61 10.66 -2.15 14.88
CA LEU A 61 9.36 -2.64 14.41
C LEU A 61 9.49 -3.97 13.67
N VAL A 62 10.51 -4.10 12.82
CA VAL A 62 10.81 -5.34 12.07
C VAL A 62 11.17 -6.48 13.02
N GLU A 63 12.06 -6.24 13.99
CA GLU A 63 12.49 -7.25 14.97
C GLU A 63 11.31 -7.79 15.78
N ARG A 64 10.42 -6.91 16.23
CA ARG A 64 9.23 -7.27 17.01
C ARG A 64 8.10 -7.79 16.15
N ARG A 65 8.20 -7.72 14.82
CA ARG A 65 7.09 -8.02 13.90
C ARG A 65 5.81 -7.29 14.29
N PHE A 66 5.95 -6.02 14.69
CA PHE A 66 4.82 -5.23 15.16
C PHE A 66 3.83 -4.96 14.03
N LEU A 67 2.62 -5.45 14.20
CA LEU A 67 1.47 -5.16 13.35
C LEU A 67 0.37 -4.58 14.23
N PRO A 68 -0.11 -3.35 13.96
CA PRO A 68 -1.21 -2.79 14.71
C PRO A 68 -2.49 -3.58 14.45
N ALA A 69 -3.39 -3.56 15.42
CA ALA A 69 -4.76 -4.01 15.19
C ALA A 69 -5.45 -3.12 14.13
N GLU A 70 -6.46 -3.67 13.50
CA GLU A 70 -7.32 -2.92 12.59
C GLU A 70 -8.00 -1.78 13.37
N PRO A 71 -7.94 -0.53 12.88
CA PRO A 71 -8.54 0.60 13.57
C PRO A 71 -10.07 0.55 13.53
N ASP A 72 -10.71 0.88 14.64
CA ASP A 72 -12.15 1.08 14.72
C ASP A 72 -12.50 2.47 14.16
N LEU A 73 -12.95 2.52 12.91
CA LEU A 73 -13.30 3.77 12.23
C LEU A 73 -14.45 4.51 12.91
N GLU A 74 -15.39 3.78 13.53
CA GLU A 74 -16.51 4.40 14.24
C GLU A 74 -16.02 5.10 15.52
N ALA A 75 -15.14 4.44 16.27
CA ALA A 75 -14.52 5.04 17.46
C ALA A 75 -13.63 6.21 17.10
N LEU A 76 -12.81 6.11 16.03
CA LEU A 76 -11.96 7.19 15.54
C LEU A 76 -12.77 8.39 15.06
N GLY A 77 -13.91 8.17 14.40
CA GLY A 77 -14.79 9.23 13.93
C GLY A 77 -15.42 10.08 15.04
N LYS A 78 -15.47 9.54 16.27
CA LYS A 78 -15.97 10.25 17.47
C LYS A 78 -14.92 11.10 18.17
N LEU A 79 -13.65 11.02 17.73
CA LEU A 79 -12.58 11.86 18.27
C LEU A 79 -12.80 13.35 17.93
N PRO A 80 -12.21 14.27 18.70
CA PRO A 80 -12.31 15.70 18.42
C PRO A 80 -11.88 16.04 17.00
N GLU A 81 -12.58 17.02 16.40
CA GLU A 81 -12.23 17.55 15.08
C GLU A 81 -10.77 18.05 15.05
N GLY A 82 -10.08 17.79 13.95
CA GLY A 82 -8.67 18.14 13.76
C GLY A 82 -7.69 17.12 14.33
N THR A 83 -8.15 16.03 14.97
CA THR A 83 -7.28 14.91 15.30
C THR A 83 -7.01 14.02 14.09
N LEU A 84 -5.81 13.43 14.02
CA LEU A 84 -5.44 12.52 12.94
C LEU A 84 -6.42 11.33 12.82
N GLY A 85 -6.85 10.78 13.95
CA GLY A 85 -7.79 9.66 13.97
C GLY A 85 -9.14 10.01 13.37
N GLN A 86 -9.69 11.19 13.73
CA GLN A 86 -10.95 11.67 13.19
C GLN A 86 -10.83 11.96 11.69
N ALA A 87 -9.75 12.62 11.26
CA ALA A 87 -9.50 12.91 9.86
C ALA A 87 -9.33 11.63 9.02
N PHE A 88 -8.65 10.61 9.57
CA PHE A 88 -8.49 9.31 8.93
C PHE A 88 -9.85 8.58 8.79
N ALA A 89 -10.63 8.51 9.88
CA ALA A 89 -11.96 7.89 9.82
C ALA A 89 -12.85 8.59 8.78
N LYS A 90 -12.84 9.93 8.76
CA LYS A 90 -13.57 10.72 7.79
C LYS A 90 -13.12 10.41 6.36
N HIS A 91 -11.81 10.38 6.10
CA HIS A 91 -11.25 10.04 4.78
C HIS A 91 -11.74 8.67 4.30
N MET A 92 -11.67 7.64 5.16
CA MET A 92 -12.11 6.29 4.83
C MET A 92 -13.61 6.19 4.56
N LEU A 93 -14.43 6.80 5.42
CA LEU A 93 -15.88 6.71 5.35
C LEU A 93 -16.46 7.54 4.20
N ASP A 94 -16.02 8.78 4.03
CA ASP A 94 -16.52 9.67 2.98
C ASP A 94 -16.22 9.13 1.57
N ASN A 95 -15.10 8.40 1.43
CA ASN A 95 -14.67 7.81 0.17
C ASN A 95 -15.05 6.33 0.03
N ASN A 96 -15.80 5.78 0.98
CA ASN A 96 -16.22 4.37 0.99
C ASN A 96 -15.04 3.39 0.83
N LEU A 97 -13.89 3.71 1.45
CA LEU A 97 -12.68 2.90 1.42
C LEU A 97 -12.76 1.76 2.43
N LYS A 98 -12.07 0.67 2.13
CA LYS A 98 -12.03 -0.53 2.98
C LYS A 98 -10.63 -0.71 3.55
N LEU A 99 -10.51 -0.87 4.87
CA LEU A 99 -9.24 -1.11 5.56
C LEU A 99 -8.47 -2.33 5.02
N ASN A 100 -9.20 -3.39 4.67
CA ASN A 100 -8.64 -4.64 4.15
C ASN A 100 -8.80 -4.77 2.63
N PHE A 101 -8.64 -3.66 1.92
CA PHE A 101 -8.75 -3.66 0.46
C PHE A 101 -7.63 -4.45 -0.22
N TYR A 102 -6.44 -4.42 0.35
CA TYR A 102 -5.27 -5.10 -0.20
C TYR A 102 -5.26 -6.61 0.10
N PRO A 103 -4.84 -7.46 -0.84
CA PRO A 103 -4.59 -8.86 -0.54
C PRO A 103 -3.65 -9.01 0.65
N ASP A 104 -3.93 -9.97 1.52
CA ASP A 104 -3.07 -10.19 2.68
C ASP A 104 -1.68 -10.68 2.26
N VAL A 105 -0.67 -10.25 3.02
CA VAL A 105 0.74 -10.62 2.83
C VAL A 105 1.22 -11.24 4.13
N ASP A 106 1.70 -12.47 4.05
CA ASP A 106 2.35 -13.12 5.19
C ASP A 106 3.69 -12.42 5.52
N PRO A 107 3.81 -11.75 6.69
CA PRO A 107 4.98 -10.96 7.05
C PRO A 107 6.16 -11.82 7.54
N ASN A 108 6.36 -13.01 6.99
CA ASN A 108 7.33 -14.00 7.43
C ASN A 108 8.80 -13.59 7.21
N ASN A 109 9.05 -12.65 6.33
CA ASN A 109 10.37 -12.06 6.09
C ASN A 109 10.30 -10.53 6.10
N THR A 110 11.46 -9.87 6.15
CA THR A 110 11.55 -8.41 6.26
C THR A 110 10.89 -7.68 5.09
N PHE A 111 11.04 -8.21 3.89
CA PHE A 111 10.44 -7.63 2.69
C PHE A 111 8.90 -7.67 2.74
N ASN A 112 8.34 -8.83 3.02
CA ASN A 112 6.89 -9.00 3.16
C ASN A 112 6.33 -8.17 4.33
N TYR A 113 7.08 -8.09 5.44
CA TYR A 113 6.73 -7.22 6.55
C TYR A 113 6.67 -5.75 6.12
N PHE A 114 7.71 -5.26 5.41
CA PHE A 114 7.73 -3.90 4.87
C PHE A 114 6.53 -3.64 3.95
N GLU A 115 6.26 -4.56 3.02
CA GLU A 115 5.12 -4.47 2.10
C GLU A 115 3.79 -4.38 2.85
N LYS A 116 3.58 -5.28 3.83
CA LYS A 116 2.38 -5.27 4.66
C LYS A 116 2.23 -3.96 5.42
N ARG A 117 3.32 -3.45 6.02
CA ARG A 117 3.32 -2.17 6.73
C ARG A 117 3.03 -0.99 5.82
N ALA A 118 3.64 -0.95 4.65
CA ALA A 118 3.39 0.10 3.66
C ALA A 118 1.91 0.15 3.25
N ARG A 119 1.28 -1.00 3.03
CA ARG A 119 -0.15 -1.10 2.73
C ARG A 119 -1.03 -0.61 3.89
N GLN A 120 -0.70 -0.98 5.13
CA GLN A 120 -1.46 -0.56 6.32
C GLN A 120 -1.44 0.94 6.57
N VAL A 121 -0.39 1.64 6.14
CA VAL A 121 -0.25 3.09 6.36
C VAL A 121 -0.56 3.92 5.11
N HIS A 122 -0.86 3.28 3.97
CA HIS A 122 -1.08 3.95 2.69
C HIS A 122 -2.15 5.04 2.78
N ASP A 123 -3.34 4.70 3.27
CA ASP A 123 -4.45 5.65 3.35
C ASP A 123 -4.20 6.75 4.40
N LEU A 124 -3.41 6.43 5.44
CA LEU A 124 -2.97 7.42 6.41
C LEU A 124 -2.06 8.48 5.77
N TRP A 125 -1.23 8.10 4.80
CA TRP A 125 -0.39 9.04 4.04
C TRP A 125 -1.24 10.03 3.23
N HIS A 126 -2.35 9.59 2.64
CA HIS A 126 -3.29 10.50 1.98
C HIS A 126 -3.75 11.61 2.92
N VAL A 127 -4.13 11.24 4.15
CA VAL A 127 -4.58 12.20 5.17
C VAL A 127 -3.45 13.14 5.62
N VAL A 128 -2.27 12.58 5.94
CA VAL A 128 -1.13 13.38 6.45
C VAL A 128 -0.57 14.32 5.40
N CYS A 129 -0.51 13.89 4.14
CA CYS A 129 0.01 14.68 3.04
C CYS A 129 -1.06 15.57 2.37
N GLY A 130 -2.33 15.42 2.73
CA GLY A 130 -3.43 16.19 2.13
C GLY A 130 -3.75 15.78 0.70
N TYR A 131 -3.44 14.56 0.30
CA TYR A 131 -3.80 14.03 -1.02
C TYR A 131 -5.24 13.53 -1.05
N GLY A 132 -5.94 13.80 -2.15
CA GLY A 132 -7.22 13.18 -2.46
C GLY A 132 -7.09 11.72 -2.88
N ILE A 133 -8.20 11.16 -3.35
CA ILE A 133 -8.24 9.80 -3.92
C ILE A 133 -8.19 9.81 -5.46
N ASP A 134 -8.06 10.99 -6.06
CA ASP A 134 -8.06 11.23 -7.51
C ASP A 134 -6.74 10.82 -8.16
#